data_5b6e8bc23176618e9f48811a9798769f
#
_entry.id   5b6e8bc23176618e9f48811a9798769f
#
_cell.length_a   1.000
_cell.length_b   1.000
_cell.length_c   1.000
_cell.angle_alpha   90.00
_cell.angle_beta   90.00
_cell.angle_gamma   90.00
#
_symmetry.space_group_name_H-M   'P 1'
#
loop_
_entity.id
_entity.type
_entity.pdbx_description
1 polymer ?
#
loop_
_entity_poly.entity_id
_entity_poly.type
_entity_poly.pdbx_seq_one_letter_code
_entity_poly.pdbx_strand_id
1 'polypeptide(L)'
;MRSYPPLAPPDTHCFAAAAGWLGLGNPREAEAELDAIRPEFQQHPDVLDVRWVVCAGQDDWPAALRVAQELLTTAPDLPSGWLHRSYALRRLPEGGGVEAAWNALLPAYPQFPEEQIIPYNLACYACLLGKLDEARDWFHRALKTSDAPRLCAMALGDEDLQPLWPEIHKLGQVKA
;
A
#
# COMPACT_ATOMS: atom_id res chain seq x y z
N MET A 1 -11.10 9.86 -14.79
CA MET A 1 -9.70 9.45 -14.64
C MET A 1 -8.82 10.61 -15.10
N ARG A 2 -8.03 11.18 -14.21
CA ARG A 2 -7.06 12.24 -14.60
C ARG A 2 -5.98 11.59 -15.45
N SER A 3 -5.65 12.23 -16.58
CA SER A 3 -4.53 11.79 -17.43
C SER A 3 -3.28 12.55 -16.99
N TYR A 4 -2.28 11.86 -16.51
CA TYR A 4 -0.97 12.43 -16.23
C TYR A 4 -0.12 12.36 -17.49
N PRO A 5 0.67 13.41 -17.81
CA PRO A 5 1.57 13.35 -18.96
C PRO A 5 2.57 12.19 -18.73
N PRO A 6 2.78 11.31 -19.71
CA PRO A 6 3.70 10.21 -19.55
C PRO A 6 5.12 10.73 -19.34
N LEU A 7 5.87 10.03 -18.48
CA LEU A 7 7.31 10.25 -18.36
C LEU A 7 7.96 9.95 -19.71
N ALA A 8 8.88 10.79 -20.15
CA ALA A 8 9.63 10.64 -21.38
C ALA A 8 11.14 10.71 -21.09
N PRO A 9 12.04 10.21 -21.96
CA PRO A 9 13.47 10.37 -21.75
C PRO A 9 13.88 11.85 -21.54
N PRO A 10 14.81 12.17 -20.63
CA PRO A 10 15.60 11.21 -19.82
C PRO A 10 14.88 10.65 -18.58
N ASP A 11 13.75 11.21 -18.11
CA ASP A 11 13.10 10.88 -16.84
C ASP A 11 12.69 9.40 -16.73
N THR A 12 12.26 8.78 -17.83
CA THR A 12 11.98 7.34 -17.83
C THR A 12 13.21 6.48 -17.52
N HIS A 13 14.42 6.94 -17.85
CA HIS A 13 15.66 6.21 -17.54
C HIS A 13 15.96 6.30 -16.06
N CYS A 14 15.86 7.50 -15.47
CA CYS A 14 16.03 7.70 -14.03
C CYS A 14 14.97 6.90 -13.24
N PHE A 15 13.72 6.94 -13.68
CA PHE A 15 12.63 6.17 -13.06
C PHE A 15 12.90 4.66 -13.09
N ALA A 16 13.31 4.12 -14.25
CA ALA A 16 13.64 2.71 -14.38
C ALA A 16 14.87 2.31 -13.56
N ALA A 17 15.88 3.18 -13.48
CA ALA A 17 17.07 2.96 -12.64
C ALA A 17 16.69 2.93 -11.16
N ALA A 18 15.83 3.86 -10.69
CA ALA A 18 15.34 3.88 -9.32
C ALA A 18 14.62 2.57 -8.96
N ALA A 19 13.73 2.08 -9.83
CA ALA A 19 13.07 0.79 -9.63
C ALA A 19 14.07 -0.38 -9.60
N GLY A 20 15.11 -0.34 -10.43
CA GLY A 20 16.20 -1.32 -10.41
C GLY A 20 16.98 -1.32 -9.10
N TRP A 21 17.34 -0.17 -8.58
CA TRP A 21 18.05 -0.03 -7.30
C TRP A 21 17.20 -0.55 -6.13
N LEU A 22 15.89 -0.28 -6.12
CA LEU A 22 14.98 -0.86 -5.11
C LEU A 22 14.94 -2.39 -5.19
N GLY A 23 14.92 -2.95 -6.39
CA GLY A 23 15.01 -4.40 -6.59
C GLY A 23 16.31 -5.03 -6.07
N LEU A 24 17.39 -4.24 -6.00
CA LEU A 24 18.68 -4.62 -5.41
C LEU A 24 18.79 -4.30 -3.91
N GLY A 25 17.72 -3.78 -3.28
CA GLY A 25 17.72 -3.42 -1.87
C GLY A 25 18.53 -2.16 -1.53
N ASN A 26 18.73 -1.26 -2.51
CA ASN A 26 19.50 -0.03 -2.34
C ASN A 26 18.63 1.23 -2.49
N PRO A 27 17.84 1.61 -1.47
CA PRO A 27 16.94 2.76 -1.54
C PRO A 27 17.66 4.10 -1.67
N ARG A 28 18.92 4.22 -1.23
CA ARG A 28 19.68 5.48 -1.36
C ARG A 28 20.03 5.82 -2.80
N GLU A 29 20.47 4.83 -3.57
CA GLU A 29 20.73 5.03 -5.01
C GLU A 29 19.40 5.25 -5.76
N ALA A 30 18.33 4.57 -5.35
CA ALA A 30 17.00 4.81 -5.92
C ALA A 30 16.55 6.26 -5.69
N GLU A 31 16.78 6.83 -4.51
CA GLU A 31 16.46 8.23 -4.20
C GLU A 31 17.24 9.20 -5.10
N ALA A 32 18.55 8.98 -5.27
CA ALA A 32 19.39 9.81 -6.14
C ALA A 32 18.89 9.82 -7.60
N GLU A 33 18.45 8.68 -8.11
CA GLU A 33 17.85 8.58 -9.45
C GLU A 33 16.52 9.33 -9.53
N LEU A 34 15.65 9.23 -8.52
CA LEU A 34 14.40 9.98 -8.49
C LEU A 34 14.64 11.50 -8.41
N ASP A 35 15.67 11.94 -7.71
CA ASP A 35 16.02 13.37 -7.59
C ASP A 35 16.58 13.95 -8.90
N ALA A 36 17.12 13.10 -9.79
CA ALA A 36 17.55 13.48 -11.12
C ALA A 36 16.40 13.68 -12.12
N ILE A 37 15.18 13.23 -11.80
CA ILE A 37 13.98 13.48 -12.60
C ILE A 37 13.68 14.98 -12.60
N ARG A 38 13.29 15.53 -13.75
CA ARG A 38 13.01 16.97 -13.91
C ARG A 38 11.92 17.46 -12.94
N PRO A 39 12.02 18.70 -12.44
CA PRO A 39 11.11 19.26 -11.43
C PRO A 39 9.63 19.13 -11.75
N GLU A 40 9.25 19.28 -13.02
CA GLU A 40 7.86 19.20 -13.48
C GLU A 40 7.26 17.79 -13.33
N PHE A 41 8.09 16.75 -13.18
CA PHE A 41 7.65 15.36 -13.00
C PHE A 41 7.86 14.83 -11.58
N GLN A 42 8.43 15.61 -10.66
CA GLN A 42 8.65 15.17 -9.28
C GLN A 42 7.34 14.82 -8.54
N GLN A 43 6.22 15.44 -8.95
CA GLN A 43 4.89 15.13 -8.42
C GLN A 43 4.07 14.19 -9.31
N HIS A 44 4.71 13.54 -10.30
CA HIS A 44 4.03 12.51 -11.08
C HIS A 44 3.65 11.33 -10.17
N PRO A 45 2.42 10.77 -10.26
CA PRO A 45 1.98 9.70 -9.35
C PRO A 45 2.94 8.50 -9.30
N ASP A 46 3.44 8.04 -10.45
CA ASP A 46 4.39 6.93 -10.51
C ASP A 46 5.71 7.26 -9.77
N VAL A 47 6.19 8.51 -9.88
CA VAL A 47 7.40 8.96 -9.17
C VAL A 47 7.15 9.01 -7.67
N LEU A 48 5.98 9.52 -7.24
CA LEU A 48 5.60 9.55 -5.83
C LEU A 48 5.43 8.13 -5.27
N ASP A 49 4.84 7.19 -6.01
CA ASP A 49 4.71 5.80 -5.59
C ASP A 49 6.09 5.17 -5.32
N VAL A 50 7.05 5.34 -6.24
CA VAL A 50 8.41 4.81 -6.07
C VAL A 50 9.15 5.54 -4.94
N ARG A 51 9.00 6.87 -4.81
CA ARG A 51 9.58 7.65 -3.71
C ARG A 51 9.05 7.19 -2.35
N TRP A 52 7.77 6.84 -2.27
CA TRP A 52 7.22 6.26 -1.05
C TRP A 52 7.91 4.95 -0.67
N VAL A 53 8.15 4.06 -1.65
CA VAL A 53 8.87 2.79 -1.43
C VAL A 53 10.30 3.05 -0.96
N VAL A 54 10.97 4.09 -1.49
CA VAL A 54 12.30 4.53 -1.03
C VAL A 54 12.27 4.92 0.44
N CYS A 55 11.33 5.80 0.83
CA CYS A 55 11.19 6.23 2.23
C CYS A 55 10.90 5.04 3.16
N ALA A 56 10.00 4.14 2.75
CA ALA A 56 9.68 2.93 3.51
C ALA A 56 10.88 1.97 3.63
N GLY A 57 11.68 1.84 2.59
CA GLY A 57 12.92 1.04 2.60
C GLY A 57 14.03 1.61 3.48
N GLN A 58 13.93 2.88 3.84
CA GLN A 58 14.84 3.58 4.77
C GLN A 58 14.26 3.70 6.19
N ASP A 59 13.07 3.12 6.44
CA ASP A 59 12.29 3.30 7.68
C ASP A 59 11.97 4.76 8.02
N ASP A 60 12.01 5.67 7.03
CA ASP A 60 11.61 7.08 7.22
C ASP A 60 10.08 7.23 7.07
N TRP A 61 9.36 6.76 8.09
CA TRP A 61 7.88 6.79 8.10
C TRP A 61 7.31 8.21 8.09
N PRO A 62 7.91 9.22 8.73
CA PRO A 62 7.49 10.61 8.56
C PRO A 62 7.58 11.10 7.12
N ALA A 63 8.66 10.80 6.39
CA ALA A 63 8.78 11.14 4.98
C ALA A 63 7.77 10.34 4.12
N ALA A 64 7.65 9.03 4.36
CA ALA A 64 6.67 8.18 3.68
C ALA A 64 5.23 8.72 3.83
N LEU A 65 4.86 9.20 5.03
CA LEU A 65 3.55 9.82 5.25
C LEU A 65 3.37 11.11 4.43
N ARG A 66 4.40 11.97 4.37
CA ARG A 66 4.33 13.20 3.54
C ARG A 66 4.13 12.87 2.06
N VAL A 67 4.92 11.94 1.52
CA VAL A 67 4.80 11.49 0.12
C VAL A 67 3.40 10.91 -0.17
N ALA A 68 2.86 10.10 0.74
CA ALA A 68 1.50 9.56 0.59
C ALA A 68 0.42 10.67 0.60
N GLN A 69 0.60 11.73 1.39
CA GLN A 69 -0.31 12.89 1.40
C GLN A 69 -0.21 13.71 0.10
N GLU A 70 1.00 13.85 -0.46
CA GLU A 70 1.20 14.47 -1.78
C GLU A 70 0.50 13.65 -2.87
N LEU A 71 0.65 12.33 -2.85
CA LEU A 71 0.00 11.42 -3.78
C LEU A 71 -1.53 11.52 -3.70
N LEU A 72 -2.11 11.57 -2.50
CA LEU A 72 -3.55 11.78 -2.32
C LEU A 72 -4.05 13.12 -2.85
N THR A 73 -3.21 14.16 -2.80
CA THR A 73 -3.55 15.49 -3.34
C THR A 73 -3.47 15.51 -4.86
N THR A 74 -2.42 14.91 -5.40
CA THR A 74 -2.13 14.88 -6.84
C THR A 74 -3.04 13.92 -7.58
N ALA A 75 -3.21 12.71 -7.05
CA ALA A 75 -3.93 11.60 -7.67
C ALA A 75 -4.96 10.97 -6.71
N PRO A 76 -6.01 11.71 -6.29
CA PRO A 76 -7.01 11.21 -5.34
C PRO A 76 -7.84 10.04 -5.90
N ASP A 77 -7.83 9.82 -7.19
CA ASP A 77 -8.49 8.73 -7.92
C ASP A 77 -7.63 7.46 -8.01
N LEU A 78 -6.45 7.42 -7.37
CA LEU A 78 -5.63 6.23 -7.23
C LEU A 78 -5.69 5.67 -5.81
N PRO A 79 -5.82 4.34 -5.64
CA PRO A 79 -5.86 3.72 -4.31
C PRO A 79 -4.53 3.76 -3.57
N SER A 80 -3.40 3.87 -4.29
CA SER A 80 -2.05 3.80 -3.72
C SER A 80 -1.80 4.85 -2.64
N GLY A 81 -2.23 6.10 -2.85
CA GLY A 81 -2.09 7.15 -1.84
C GLY A 81 -2.79 6.82 -0.51
N TRP A 82 -3.95 6.17 -0.55
CA TRP A 82 -4.69 5.74 0.64
C TRP A 82 -3.98 4.58 1.35
N LEU A 83 -3.52 3.58 0.59
CA LEU A 83 -2.78 2.43 1.09
C LEU A 83 -1.46 2.87 1.72
N HIS A 84 -0.69 3.68 1.02
CA HIS A 84 0.58 4.22 1.49
C HIS A 84 0.44 5.05 2.76
N ARG A 85 -0.57 5.94 2.82
CA ARG A 85 -0.84 6.74 4.01
C ARG A 85 -1.16 5.86 5.23
N SER A 86 -2.04 4.88 5.05
CA SER A 86 -2.42 4.00 6.15
C SER A 86 -1.25 3.18 6.65
N TYR A 87 -0.42 2.65 5.74
CA TYR A 87 0.76 1.87 6.09
C TYR A 87 1.81 2.71 6.84
N ALA A 88 2.08 3.94 6.37
CA ALA A 88 2.99 4.85 7.05
C ALA A 88 2.49 5.21 8.45
N LEU A 89 1.19 5.54 8.60
CA LEU A 89 0.57 5.80 9.91
C LEU A 89 0.72 4.63 10.87
N ARG A 90 0.56 3.39 10.38
CA ARG A 90 0.74 2.19 11.23
C ARG A 90 2.13 2.12 11.84
N ARG A 91 3.15 2.59 11.12
CA ARG A 91 4.56 2.50 11.50
C ARG A 91 5.08 3.69 12.29
N LEU A 92 4.35 4.80 12.31
CA LEU A 92 4.75 5.98 13.07
C LEU A 92 4.70 5.71 14.57
N PRO A 93 5.78 6.04 15.32
CA PRO A 93 5.83 5.83 16.77
C PRO A 93 4.94 6.83 17.53
N GLU A 94 4.78 8.05 17.01
CA GLU A 94 3.98 9.11 17.62
C GLU A 94 2.92 9.61 16.64
N GLY A 95 1.69 9.75 17.11
CA GLY A 95 0.56 10.20 16.28
C GLY A 95 0.07 9.19 15.25
N GLY A 96 0.62 7.96 15.27
CA GLY A 96 0.25 6.86 14.40
C GLY A 96 -0.35 5.67 15.16
N GLY A 97 -0.09 4.48 14.63
CA GLY A 97 -0.58 3.21 15.17
C GLY A 97 -1.73 2.61 14.35
N VAL A 98 -2.17 1.42 14.77
CA VAL A 98 -3.14 0.62 14.00
C VAL A 98 -4.49 1.33 13.87
N GLU A 99 -4.95 2.02 14.92
CA GLU A 99 -6.23 2.74 14.90
C GLU A 99 -6.18 3.93 13.93
N ALA A 100 -5.08 4.67 13.91
CA ALA A 100 -4.86 5.76 12.95
C ALA A 100 -4.82 5.24 11.51
N ALA A 101 -4.15 4.12 11.27
CA ALA A 101 -4.09 3.45 9.97
C ALA A 101 -5.48 2.99 9.51
N TRP A 102 -6.25 2.36 10.39
CA TRP A 102 -7.63 1.96 10.14
C TRP A 102 -8.51 3.14 9.73
N ASN A 103 -8.53 4.20 10.54
CA ASN A 103 -9.34 5.38 10.29
C ASN A 103 -8.94 6.09 8.98
N ALA A 104 -7.65 6.05 8.63
CA ALA A 104 -7.14 6.62 7.39
C ALA A 104 -7.52 5.81 6.14
N LEU A 105 -7.64 4.47 6.24
CA LEU A 105 -7.92 3.60 5.10
C LEU A 105 -9.43 3.38 4.87
N LEU A 106 -10.22 3.35 5.93
CA LEU A 106 -11.65 3.02 5.87
C LEU A 106 -12.43 3.84 4.81
N PRO A 107 -12.22 5.16 4.65
CA PRO A 107 -12.92 5.96 3.64
C PRO A 107 -12.57 5.62 2.18
N ALA A 108 -11.48 4.87 1.94
CA ALA A 108 -11.09 4.47 0.60
C ALA A 108 -11.95 3.32 0.06
N TYR A 109 -12.46 2.44 0.92
CA TYR A 109 -13.19 1.25 0.48
C TYR A 109 -14.38 1.54 -0.45
N PRO A 110 -15.29 2.47 -0.16
CA PRO A 110 -16.39 2.80 -1.07
C PRO A 110 -15.95 3.50 -2.36
N GLN A 111 -14.75 4.06 -2.41
CA GLN A 111 -14.21 4.73 -3.59
C GLN A 111 -13.53 3.75 -4.56
N PHE A 112 -12.96 2.66 -4.03
CA PHE A 112 -12.22 1.67 -4.79
C PHE A 112 -12.75 0.25 -4.49
N PRO A 113 -13.99 -0.07 -4.89
CA PRO A 113 -14.64 -1.33 -4.52
C PRO A 113 -13.96 -2.56 -5.13
N GLU A 114 -13.21 -2.40 -6.23
CA GLU A 114 -12.49 -3.49 -6.91
C GLU A 114 -11.06 -3.69 -6.37
N GLU A 115 -10.57 -2.78 -5.50
CA GLU A 115 -9.21 -2.88 -4.95
C GLU A 115 -9.19 -3.83 -3.75
N GLN A 116 -8.69 -5.04 -3.97
CA GLN A 116 -8.68 -6.11 -2.97
C GLN A 116 -7.78 -5.83 -1.75
N ILE A 117 -6.72 -5.02 -1.91
CA ILE A 117 -5.74 -4.76 -0.84
C ILE A 117 -6.32 -3.85 0.23
N ILE A 118 -7.29 -2.99 -0.11
CA ILE A 118 -7.97 -2.15 0.89
C ILE A 118 -8.70 -2.99 1.92
N PRO A 119 -9.68 -3.86 1.56
CA PRO A 119 -10.36 -4.70 2.55
C PRO A 119 -9.42 -5.73 3.19
N TYR A 120 -8.37 -6.18 2.52
CA TYR A 120 -7.34 -7.03 3.11
C TYR A 120 -6.63 -6.32 4.27
N ASN A 121 -6.10 -5.12 4.05
CA ASN A 121 -5.43 -4.36 5.11
C ASN A 121 -6.38 -3.97 6.25
N LEU A 122 -7.66 -3.66 5.93
CA LEU A 122 -8.68 -3.45 6.96
C LEU A 122 -8.93 -4.71 7.79
N ALA A 123 -8.86 -5.91 7.21
CA ALA A 123 -8.92 -7.16 7.98
C ALA A 123 -7.74 -7.31 8.92
N CYS A 124 -6.51 -7.02 8.45
CA CYS A 124 -5.30 -7.02 9.28
C CYS A 124 -5.43 -6.05 10.46
N TYR A 125 -5.82 -4.82 10.19
CA TYR A 125 -5.98 -3.80 11.25
C TYR A 125 -7.08 -4.18 12.24
N ALA A 126 -8.19 -4.76 11.78
CA ALA A 126 -9.26 -5.23 12.66
C ALA A 126 -8.78 -6.38 13.58
N CYS A 127 -7.98 -7.33 13.07
CA CYS A 127 -7.35 -8.37 13.89
C CYS A 127 -6.47 -7.77 14.98
N LEU A 128 -5.61 -6.82 14.63
CA LEU A 128 -4.71 -6.16 15.58
C LEU A 128 -5.45 -5.34 16.65
N LEU A 129 -6.64 -4.83 16.30
CA LEU A 129 -7.53 -4.12 17.24
C LEU A 129 -8.43 -5.06 18.06
N GLY A 130 -8.31 -6.38 17.86
CA GLY A 130 -9.16 -7.38 18.54
C GLY A 130 -10.60 -7.45 18.03
N LYS A 131 -10.93 -6.81 16.91
CA LYS A 131 -12.26 -6.75 16.30
C LYS A 131 -12.46 -7.93 15.34
N LEU A 132 -12.46 -9.16 15.85
CA LEU A 132 -12.38 -10.36 15.02
C LEU A 132 -13.58 -10.57 14.08
N ASP A 133 -14.78 -10.16 14.47
CA ASP A 133 -15.95 -10.27 13.59
C ASP A 133 -15.85 -9.29 12.41
N GLU A 134 -15.42 -8.04 12.66
CA GLU A 134 -15.14 -7.08 11.60
C GLU A 134 -13.99 -7.57 10.69
N ALA A 135 -12.95 -8.20 11.27
CA ALA A 135 -11.83 -8.75 10.52
C ALA A 135 -12.28 -9.83 9.53
N ARG A 136 -13.18 -10.74 9.95
CA ARG A 136 -13.79 -11.75 9.07
C ARG A 136 -14.56 -11.11 7.93
N ASP A 137 -15.42 -10.13 8.25
CA ASP A 137 -16.22 -9.42 7.26
C ASP A 137 -15.33 -8.73 6.20
N TRP A 138 -14.25 -8.08 6.63
CA TRP A 138 -13.31 -7.43 5.73
C TRP A 138 -12.54 -8.45 4.88
N PHE A 139 -12.08 -9.55 5.46
CA PHE A 139 -11.40 -10.60 4.72
C PHE A 139 -12.31 -11.23 3.65
N HIS A 140 -13.58 -11.49 4.00
CA HIS A 140 -14.56 -11.98 3.03
C HIS A 140 -14.84 -10.98 1.90
N ARG A 141 -14.76 -9.67 2.15
CA ARG A 141 -14.85 -8.65 1.09
C ARG A 141 -13.63 -8.69 0.17
N ALA A 142 -12.44 -8.86 0.71
CA ALA A 142 -11.23 -9.02 -0.09
C ALA A 142 -11.29 -10.26 -1.00
N LEU A 143 -11.87 -11.36 -0.53
CA LEU A 143 -12.06 -12.58 -1.33
C LEU A 143 -12.98 -12.41 -2.53
N LYS A 144 -13.92 -11.45 -2.51
CA LYS A 144 -14.89 -11.25 -3.62
C LYS A 144 -14.25 -10.69 -4.89
N THR A 145 -13.17 -9.92 -4.74
CA THR A 145 -12.48 -9.21 -5.84
C THR A 145 -11.13 -9.82 -6.17
N SER A 146 -10.78 -10.98 -5.59
CA SER A 146 -9.47 -11.59 -5.72
C SER A 146 -9.50 -13.02 -6.22
N ASP A 147 -8.32 -13.52 -6.63
CA ASP A 147 -8.05 -14.96 -6.70
C ASP A 147 -8.01 -15.51 -5.26
N ALA A 148 -9.10 -16.15 -4.83
CA ALA A 148 -9.26 -16.61 -3.46
C ALA A 148 -8.14 -17.56 -2.98
N PRO A 149 -7.68 -18.58 -3.76
CA PRO A 149 -6.53 -19.40 -3.38
C PRO A 149 -5.26 -18.59 -3.12
N ARG A 150 -4.95 -17.63 -4.00
CA ARG A 150 -3.76 -16.78 -3.88
C ARG A 150 -3.87 -15.86 -2.65
N LEU A 151 -5.04 -15.26 -2.42
CA LEU A 151 -5.25 -14.39 -1.27
C LEU A 151 -5.16 -15.17 0.05
N CYS A 152 -5.76 -16.38 0.11
CA CYS A 152 -5.64 -17.25 1.28
C CYS A 152 -4.19 -17.65 1.54
N ALA A 153 -3.41 -18.00 0.51
CA ALA A 153 -2.01 -18.32 0.66
C ALA A 153 -1.19 -17.14 1.20
N MET A 154 -1.44 -15.93 0.70
CA MET A 154 -0.83 -14.70 1.22
C MET A 154 -1.20 -14.48 2.70
N ALA A 155 -2.47 -14.62 3.05
CA ALA A 155 -2.98 -14.39 4.39
C ALA A 155 -2.47 -15.39 5.43
N LEU A 156 -2.18 -16.63 5.03
CA LEU A 156 -1.57 -17.63 5.91
C LEU A 156 -0.07 -17.36 6.20
N GLY A 157 0.56 -16.48 5.44
CA GLY A 157 1.91 -15.97 5.71
C GLY A 157 1.91 -14.63 6.44
N ASP A 158 0.76 -14.03 6.72
CA ASP A 158 0.62 -12.71 7.35
C ASP A 158 0.25 -12.87 8.83
N GLU A 159 1.20 -12.55 9.72
CA GLU A 159 1.04 -12.68 11.18
C GLU A 159 -0.11 -11.81 11.72
N ASP A 160 -0.42 -10.69 11.07
CA ASP A 160 -1.55 -9.83 11.47
C ASP A 160 -2.89 -10.57 11.39
N LEU A 161 -3.01 -11.55 10.48
CA LEU A 161 -4.19 -12.37 10.29
C LEU A 161 -4.16 -13.70 11.06
N GLN A 162 -3.15 -13.92 11.92
CA GLN A 162 -3.02 -15.16 12.70
C GLN A 162 -4.32 -15.58 13.42
N PRO A 163 -5.10 -14.67 14.02
CA PRO A 163 -6.37 -15.04 14.65
C PRO A 163 -7.41 -15.66 13.69
N LEU A 164 -7.30 -15.40 12.38
CA LEU A 164 -8.20 -15.93 11.35
C LEU A 164 -7.66 -17.14 10.60
N TRP A 165 -6.40 -17.56 10.82
CA TRP A 165 -5.79 -18.68 10.09
C TRP A 165 -6.61 -19.97 10.11
N PRO A 166 -7.25 -20.41 11.24
CA PRO A 166 -8.08 -21.62 11.24
C PRO A 166 -9.26 -21.55 10.26
N GLU A 167 -9.78 -20.36 10.01
CA GLU A 167 -10.87 -20.11 9.06
C GLU A 167 -10.35 -20.00 7.63
N ILE A 168 -9.25 -19.28 7.43
CA ILE A 168 -8.60 -19.11 6.14
C ILE A 168 -8.14 -20.44 5.55
N HIS A 169 -7.61 -21.36 6.38
CA HIS A 169 -7.27 -22.72 5.96
C HIS A 169 -8.48 -23.48 5.38
N LYS A 170 -9.66 -23.34 5.99
CA LYS A 170 -10.88 -23.99 5.49
C LYS A 170 -11.34 -23.40 4.16
N LEU A 171 -11.23 -22.06 4.02
CA LEU A 171 -11.60 -21.35 2.78
C LEU A 171 -10.67 -21.72 1.61
N GLY A 172 -9.39 -21.92 1.87
CA GLY A 172 -8.41 -22.33 0.85
C GLY A 172 -8.57 -23.79 0.38
N GLN A 173 -9.23 -24.65 1.17
CA GLN A 173 -9.46 -26.07 0.85
C GLN A 173 -10.76 -26.34 0.08
N VAL A 174 -11.69 -25.40 0.05
CA VAL A 174 -13.05 -25.59 -0.55
C VAL A 174 -13.05 -25.52 -2.08
N LYS A 175 -11.91 -25.24 -2.75
CA LYS A 175 -11.77 -25.20 -4.21
C LYS A 175 -10.55 -26.01 -4.68
N ALA A 176 -10.55 -27.30 -4.39
CA ALA A 176 -9.72 -28.29 -5.09
C ALA A 176 -10.62 -29.20 -5.92
#